data_a5f2bea0ad6a5a6691df729306ff2a71
#
_entry.id   a5f2bea0ad6a5a6691df729306ff2a71
#
_cell.length_a   1.000
_cell.length_b   1.000
_cell.length_c   1.000
_cell.angle_alpha   90.00
_cell.angle_beta   90.00
_cell.angle_gamma   90.00
#
_symmetry.space_group_name_H-M   'P 1'
#
loop_
_entity.id
_entity.type
_entity.pdbx_description
1 polymer ?
#
loop_
_entity_poly.entity_id
_entity_poly.type
_entity_poly.pdbx_seq_one_letter_code
_entity_poly.pdbx_strand_id
1 'polypeptide(L)'
;YINSAYESDGAMTRKIFDDDAKVTGHINGKLIRQTKEDWATFVEKNIPSPKEQGKSKPYEILMVDAGEETAVVKVKSEYINIMFTDTLSLLRIDNEWKIYNKVFEATS
;
A
#
# COMPACT_ATOMS: atom_id res chain seq x y z
N TYR A 1 -0.85 -6.88 -0.38
CA TYR A 1 -0.94 -5.41 -0.26
C TYR A 1 -2.37 -4.91 -0.44
N ILE A 2 -2.96 -5.16 -1.59
CA ILE A 2 -4.33 -4.71 -1.89
C ILE A 2 -5.33 -5.29 -0.89
N ASN A 3 -5.19 -6.57 -0.53
CA ASN A 3 -6.08 -7.23 0.41
C ASN A 3 -6.05 -6.61 1.81
N SER A 4 -4.89 -6.18 2.28
CA SER A 4 -4.79 -5.58 3.62
C SER A 4 -5.64 -4.31 3.74
N ALA A 5 -5.64 -3.47 2.72
CA ALA A 5 -6.48 -2.26 2.69
C ALA A 5 -7.96 -2.61 2.48
N TYR A 6 -8.24 -3.56 1.60
CA TYR A 6 -9.61 -3.98 1.28
C TYR A 6 -10.33 -4.56 2.51
N GLU A 7 -9.60 -5.28 3.35
CA GLU A 7 -10.15 -5.91 4.56
C GLU A 7 -9.91 -5.07 5.82
N SER A 8 -9.29 -3.89 5.70
CA SER A 8 -8.89 -3.02 6.83
C SER A 8 -8.05 -3.79 7.85
N ASP A 9 -7.12 -4.61 7.36
CA ASP A 9 -6.31 -5.51 8.17
C ASP A 9 -4.97 -4.86 8.53
N GLY A 10 -4.93 -4.20 9.67
CA GLY A 10 -3.71 -3.55 10.16
C GLY A 10 -2.59 -4.53 10.48
N ALA A 11 -2.92 -5.72 10.98
CA ALA A 11 -1.91 -6.75 11.28
C ALA A 11 -1.23 -7.24 10.01
N MET A 12 -2.00 -7.50 8.95
CA MET A 12 -1.45 -7.88 7.65
C MET A 12 -0.58 -6.74 7.07
N THR A 13 -1.06 -5.50 7.18
CA THR A 13 -0.31 -4.32 6.74
C THR A 13 1.05 -4.25 7.43
N ARG A 14 1.09 -4.41 8.75
CA ARG A 14 2.34 -4.39 9.51
C ARG A 14 3.28 -5.51 9.11
N LYS A 15 2.74 -6.66 8.76
CA LYS A 15 3.52 -7.83 8.38
C LYS A 15 4.20 -7.68 7.02
N ILE A 16 3.52 -7.10 6.03
CA ILE A 16 4.03 -7.00 4.66
C ILE A 16 4.97 -5.82 4.45
N PHE A 17 4.96 -4.83 5.34
CA PHE A 17 5.89 -3.69 5.29
C PHE A 17 7.07 -3.94 6.20
N ASP A 18 8.29 -3.58 5.73
CA ASP A 18 9.47 -3.56 6.59
C ASP A 18 9.28 -2.54 7.71
N ASP A 19 9.93 -2.77 8.86
CA ASP A 19 9.78 -1.89 10.02
C ASP A 19 10.23 -0.45 9.74
N ASP A 20 11.20 -0.26 8.86
CA ASP A 20 11.72 1.05 8.50
C ASP A 20 11.03 1.67 7.29
N ALA A 21 9.98 1.04 6.77
CA ALA A 21 9.31 1.50 5.57
C ALA A 21 8.68 2.88 5.75
N LYS A 22 8.77 3.67 4.69
CA LYS A 22 8.10 4.97 4.59
C LYS A 22 6.99 4.91 3.56
N VAL A 23 5.91 5.62 3.83
CA VAL A 23 4.77 5.77 2.95
C VAL A 23 4.60 7.25 2.66
N THR A 24 5.03 7.69 1.50
CA THR A 24 5.13 9.12 1.18
C THR A 24 4.57 9.39 -0.21
N GLY A 25 3.81 10.44 -0.34
CA GLY A 25 3.29 10.81 -1.64
C GLY A 25 2.43 12.06 -1.61
N HIS A 26 1.74 12.27 -2.71
CA HIS A 26 0.86 13.43 -2.85
C HIS A 26 -0.59 12.99 -3.00
N ILE A 27 -1.49 13.66 -2.28
CA ILE A 27 -2.93 13.52 -2.46
C ILE A 27 -3.46 14.90 -2.87
N ASN A 28 -3.96 15.00 -4.10
CA ASN A 28 -4.44 16.27 -4.67
C ASN A 28 -3.41 17.41 -4.50
N GLY A 29 -2.13 17.09 -4.73
CA GLY A 29 -1.04 18.05 -4.64
C GLY A 29 -0.48 18.28 -3.24
N LYS A 30 -1.07 17.69 -2.20
CA LYS A 30 -0.60 17.83 -0.82
C LYS A 30 0.36 16.70 -0.47
N LEU A 31 1.54 17.03 0.01
CA LEU A 31 2.55 16.05 0.43
C LEU A 31 2.14 15.40 1.76
N ILE A 32 2.13 14.08 1.78
CA ILE A 32 1.82 13.26 2.94
C ILE A 32 3.03 12.39 3.24
N ARG A 33 3.48 12.40 4.49
CA ARG A 33 4.57 11.56 4.97
C ARG A 33 4.07 10.72 6.13
N GLN A 34 4.24 9.39 6.01
CA GLN A 34 3.79 8.44 7.03
C GLN A 34 4.85 7.37 7.25
N THR A 35 4.90 6.86 8.49
CA THR A 35 5.63 5.63 8.80
C THR A 35 4.75 4.43 8.45
N LYS A 36 5.35 3.23 8.51
CA LYS A 36 4.57 1.98 8.41
C LYS A 36 3.42 1.96 9.42
N GLU A 37 3.71 2.34 10.66
CA GLU A 37 2.72 2.30 11.73
C GLU A 37 1.58 3.29 11.50
N ASP A 38 1.89 4.48 11.01
CA ASP A 38 0.87 5.47 10.64
C ASP A 38 -0.08 4.90 9.58
N TRP A 39 0.48 4.25 8.57
CA TRP A 39 -0.30 3.67 7.48
C TRP A 39 -1.16 2.50 7.98
N ALA A 40 -0.58 1.60 8.77
CA ALA A 40 -1.31 0.46 9.33
C ALA A 40 -2.47 0.92 10.21
N THR A 41 -2.25 1.94 11.04
CA THR A 41 -3.29 2.53 11.89
C THR A 41 -4.40 3.13 11.06
N PHE A 42 -4.05 3.84 9.99
CA PHE A 42 -5.04 4.42 9.08
C PHE A 42 -5.90 3.32 8.43
N VAL A 43 -5.26 2.24 7.97
CA VAL A 43 -5.95 1.11 7.35
C VAL A 43 -6.94 0.46 8.33
N GLU A 44 -6.49 0.15 9.54
CA GLU A 44 -7.36 -0.55 10.50
C GLU A 44 -8.50 0.31 11.04
N LYS A 45 -8.37 1.63 10.99
CA LYS A 45 -9.44 2.55 11.40
C LYS A 45 -10.49 2.80 10.32
N ASN A 46 -10.25 2.34 9.10
CA ASN A 46 -11.21 2.47 8.01
C ASN A 46 -12.26 1.37 8.11
N ILE A 47 -13.15 1.50 9.07
CA ILE A 47 -14.23 0.54 9.33
C ILE A 47 -15.60 1.20 9.21
N PRO A 48 -16.61 0.46 8.66
CA PRO A 48 -16.47 -0.89 8.11
C PRO A 48 -15.50 -0.92 6.92
N SER A 49 -14.85 -2.07 6.71
CA SER A 49 -13.87 -2.21 5.62
C SER A 49 -14.54 -2.06 4.25
N PRO A 50 -13.79 -1.74 3.18
CA PRO A 50 -14.35 -1.77 1.83
C PRO A 50 -15.03 -3.09 1.50
N LYS A 51 -14.46 -4.21 1.96
CA LYS A 51 -15.06 -5.54 1.79
C LYS A 51 -16.42 -5.64 2.49
N GLU A 52 -16.52 -5.20 3.72
CA GLU A 52 -17.76 -5.20 4.50
C GLU A 52 -18.81 -4.26 3.89
N GLN A 53 -18.38 -3.19 3.25
CA GLN A 53 -19.27 -2.27 2.55
C GLN A 53 -19.76 -2.81 1.20
N GLY A 54 -19.30 -4.00 0.81
CA GLY A 54 -19.66 -4.60 -0.49
C GLY A 54 -19.01 -3.94 -1.69
N LYS A 55 -17.96 -3.15 -1.48
CA LYS A 55 -17.24 -2.50 -2.56
C LYS A 55 -16.42 -3.51 -3.35
N SER A 56 -16.25 -3.25 -4.65
CA SER A 56 -15.32 -4.01 -5.47
C SER A 56 -13.87 -3.66 -5.05
N LYS A 57 -12.92 -4.45 -5.56
CA LYS A 57 -11.50 -4.27 -5.29
C LYS A 57 -10.77 -3.95 -6.60
N PRO A 58 -11.00 -2.76 -7.19
CA PRO A 58 -10.40 -2.41 -8.47
C PRO A 58 -8.92 -2.10 -8.31
N TYR A 59 -8.09 -2.83 -9.04
CA TYR A 59 -6.67 -2.55 -9.13
C TYR A 59 -6.11 -3.02 -10.46
N GLU A 60 -4.99 -2.41 -10.86
CA GLU A 60 -4.26 -2.78 -12.06
C GLU A 60 -2.77 -2.75 -11.76
N ILE A 61 -2.08 -3.85 -12.05
CA ILE A 61 -0.62 -3.89 -11.93
C ILE A 61 -0.05 -3.32 -13.21
N LEU A 62 0.63 -2.17 -13.09
CA LEU A 62 1.18 -1.46 -14.23
C LEU A 62 2.57 -1.95 -14.61
N MET A 63 3.36 -2.39 -13.62
CA MET A 63 4.73 -2.81 -13.84
C MET A 63 5.18 -3.71 -12.69
N VAL A 64 5.93 -4.75 -13.02
CA VAL A 64 6.68 -5.57 -12.06
C VAL A 64 8.06 -5.80 -12.63
N ASP A 65 9.10 -5.46 -11.87
CA ASP A 65 10.48 -5.76 -12.22
C ASP A 65 11.14 -6.37 -10.99
N ALA A 66 11.48 -7.65 -11.06
CA ALA A 66 11.95 -8.40 -9.91
C ALA A 66 13.27 -9.09 -10.18
N GLY A 67 14.25 -8.87 -9.31
CA GLY A 67 15.48 -9.65 -9.21
C GLY A 67 15.34 -10.71 -8.12
N GLU A 68 16.46 -11.26 -7.68
CA GLU A 68 16.46 -12.28 -6.63
C GLU A 68 16.22 -11.69 -5.25
N GLU A 69 16.66 -10.46 -5.00
CA GLU A 69 16.62 -9.84 -3.66
C GLU A 69 15.85 -8.53 -3.63
N THR A 70 15.63 -7.90 -4.77
CA THR A 70 14.91 -6.63 -4.86
C THR A 70 13.86 -6.67 -5.95
N ALA A 71 12.81 -5.86 -5.77
CA ALA A 71 11.78 -5.72 -6.79
C ALA A 71 11.18 -4.33 -6.73
N VAL A 72 10.63 -3.91 -7.86
CA VAL A 72 9.79 -2.72 -7.92
C VAL A 72 8.45 -3.12 -8.55
N VAL A 73 7.36 -2.63 -7.93
CA VAL A 73 6.00 -2.88 -8.42
C VAL A 73 5.28 -1.55 -8.50
N LYS A 74 4.60 -1.32 -9.61
CA LYS A 74 3.74 -0.16 -9.76
C LYS A 74 2.30 -0.63 -9.94
N VAL A 75 1.42 -0.11 -9.10
CA VAL A 75 0.02 -0.53 -9.07
C VAL A 75 -0.90 0.68 -8.99
N LYS A 76 -2.00 0.61 -9.73
CA LYS A 76 -3.05 1.61 -9.69
C LYS A 76 -4.26 1.00 -9.01
N SER A 77 -4.81 1.67 -8.00
CA SER A 77 -5.97 1.16 -7.27
C SER A 77 -6.82 2.28 -6.74
N GLU A 78 -8.11 1.98 -6.52
CA GLU A 78 -9.02 2.90 -5.86
C GLU A 78 -9.10 2.53 -4.38
N TYR A 79 -8.94 3.52 -3.51
CA TYR A 79 -9.07 3.35 -2.08
C TYR A 79 -9.67 4.62 -1.49
N ILE A 80 -10.67 4.49 -0.63
CA ILE A 80 -11.41 5.62 -0.01
C ILE A 80 -11.89 6.66 -1.03
N ASN A 81 -12.41 6.18 -2.17
CA ASN A 81 -12.90 6.98 -3.29
C ASN A 81 -11.85 7.85 -3.97
N ILE A 82 -10.58 7.49 -3.81
CA ILE A 82 -9.44 8.18 -4.42
C ILE A 82 -8.66 7.18 -5.27
N MET A 83 -8.22 7.61 -6.45
CA MET A 83 -7.40 6.78 -7.31
C MET A 83 -5.93 6.98 -6.98
N PHE A 84 -5.28 5.90 -6.53
CA PHE A 84 -3.86 5.88 -6.16
C PHE A 84 -3.03 5.22 -7.26
N THR A 85 -1.87 5.80 -7.54
CA THR A 85 -0.81 5.14 -8.29
C THR A 85 0.36 4.98 -7.33
N ASP A 86 0.65 3.74 -6.96
CA ASP A 86 1.69 3.40 -5.98
C ASP A 86 2.91 2.82 -6.66
N THR A 87 4.09 3.31 -6.27
CA THR A 87 5.36 2.67 -6.62
C THR A 87 5.91 2.05 -5.36
N LEU A 88 6.06 0.73 -5.38
CA LEU A 88 6.51 -0.06 -4.24
C LEU A 88 7.92 -0.59 -4.50
N SER A 89 8.82 -0.33 -3.57
CA SER A 89 10.16 -0.94 -3.58
C SER A 89 10.17 -2.06 -2.55
N LEU A 90 10.59 -3.24 -2.96
CA LEU A 90 10.55 -4.44 -2.11
C LEU A 90 11.95 -5.02 -1.92
N LEU A 91 12.13 -5.63 -0.75
CA LEU A 91 13.32 -6.40 -0.39
C LEU A 91 12.91 -7.80 0.01
N ARG A 92 13.72 -8.77 -0.39
CA ARG A 92 13.58 -10.14 0.10
C ARG A 92 14.44 -10.30 1.35
N ILE A 93 13.78 -10.56 2.48
CA ILE A 93 14.41 -10.69 3.78
C ILE A 93 13.95 -12.00 4.39
N ASP A 94 14.89 -12.90 4.73
CA ASP A 94 14.59 -14.22 5.31
C ASP A 94 13.56 -15.01 4.45
N ASN A 95 13.77 -15.00 3.13
CA ASN A 95 12.92 -15.65 2.15
C ASN A 95 11.50 -15.09 2.05
N GLU A 96 11.27 -13.91 2.60
CA GLU A 96 9.99 -13.20 2.48
C GLU A 96 10.18 -11.85 1.81
N TRP A 97 9.25 -11.51 0.90
CA TRP A 97 9.24 -10.19 0.29
C TRP A 97 8.57 -9.20 1.23
N LYS A 98 9.26 -8.09 1.50
CA LYS A 98 8.74 -6.99 2.31
C LYS A 98 8.72 -5.70 1.50
N ILE A 99 7.67 -4.90 1.67
CA ILE A 99 7.63 -3.57 1.10
C ILE A 99 8.53 -2.68 1.94
N TYR A 100 9.60 -2.18 1.34
CA TYR A 100 10.55 -1.31 2.02
C TYR A 100 10.15 0.16 1.90
N ASN A 101 9.51 0.53 0.80
CA ASN A 101 9.12 1.91 0.56
C ASN A 101 7.88 1.96 -0.33
N LYS A 102 7.01 2.92 -0.05
CA LYS A 102 5.86 3.22 -0.90
C LYS A 102 5.88 4.70 -1.23
N VAL A 103 5.92 5.02 -2.52
CA VAL A 103 5.77 6.38 -3.03
C VAL A 103 4.50 6.41 -3.86
N PHE A 104 3.64 7.38 -3.62
CA PHE A 104 2.35 7.40 -4.32
C PHE A 104 1.94 8.79 -4.77
N GLU A 105 1.11 8.83 -5.78
CA GLU A 105 0.33 10.02 -6.13
C GLU A 105 -1.13 9.61 -6.25
N ALA A 106 -2.02 10.51 -5.82
CA ALA A 106 -3.44 10.22 -5.78
C ALA A 106 -4.25 11.46 -6.13
N THR A 107 -5.33 11.21 -6.86
CA THR A 107 -6.29 12.26 -7.24
C THR A 107 -7.71 11.75 -7.09
N SER A 108 -8.58 12.61 -6.61
CA SER A 108 -10.00 12.30 -6.50
C SER A 108 -10.77 12.69 -7.78
#